data_2a750c3f05839b696c0f6e616510403d
#
_entry.id   2a750c3f05839b696c0f6e616510403d
#
_cell.length_a   1.000
_cell.length_b   1.000
_cell.length_c   1.000
_cell.angle_alpha   90.00
_cell.angle_beta   90.00
_cell.angle_gamma   90.00
#
_symmetry.space_group_name_H-M   'P 1'
#
loop_
_entity.id
_entity.type
_entity.pdbx_description
1 polymer ?
#
loop_
_entity_poly.entity_id
_entity_poly.type
_entity_poly.pdbx_seq_one_letter_code
_entity_poly.pdbx_strand_id
1 'polypeptide(L)'
;VISASFGFQDAIKKIGVERRVHTAGKNKSTLDPFVAEKEEDIQRLKKIQLELHSDFINVVKNSRASKLIDTEKNNTFTGEFWSGSTSLKLGLIDGIGNVDQILKEKFGEDITIQKLEKPKGFIEKKLSASIDNQVDSIANILEERAQWQKFGL
;
A
#
# COMPACT_ATOMS: atom_id res chain seq x y z
N VAL A 1 -14.57 -1.66 0.54
CA VAL A 1 -14.00 -2.10 -0.76
C VAL A 1 -14.39 -1.09 -1.83
N ILE A 2 -13.45 -0.65 -2.67
CA ILE A 2 -13.67 0.31 -3.73
C ILE A 2 -13.17 -0.26 -5.08
N SER A 3 -13.87 0.04 -6.16
CA SER A 3 -13.41 -0.08 -7.53
C SER A 3 -13.68 1.24 -8.24
N ALA A 4 -12.68 1.78 -8.91
CA ALA A 4 -12.80 3.01 -9.66
C ALA A 4 -12.13 2.85 -11.04
N SER A 5 -12.77 3.39 -12.07
CA SER A 5 -12.26 3.36 -13.44
C SER A 5 -12.65 4.64 -14.18
N PHE A 6 -12.13 4.80 -15.40
CA PHE A 6 -12.49 5.89 -16.30
C PHE A 6 -13.22 5.33 -17.51
N GLY A 7 -14.29 6.01 -17.96
CA GLY A 7 -14.99 5.71 -19.21
C GLY A 7 -14.44 6.57 -20.35
N PHE A 8 -14.01 5.93 -21.43
CA PHE A 8 -13.42 6.60 -22.61
C PHE A 8 -14.26 6.45 -23.88
N GLN A 9 -15.48 5.88 -23.77
CA GLN A 9 -16.33 5.60 -24.94
C GLN A 9 -16.59 6.83 -25.83
N ASP A 10 -16.86 7.98 -25.22
CA ASP A 10 -17.15 9.21 -25.98
C ASP A 10 -15.88 9.90 -26.48
N ALA A 11 -14.79 9.73 -25.76
CA ALA A 11 -13.48 10.25 -26.18
C ALA A 11 -13.01 9.56 -27.48
N ILE A 12 -13.05 8.22 -27.54
CA ILE A 12 -12.61 7.49 -28.74
C ILE A 12 -13.52 7.74 -29.93
N LYS A 13 -14.82 7.92 -29.72
CA LYS A 13 -15.76 8.32 -30.80
C LYS A 13 -15.41 9.68 -31.39
N LYS A 14 -15.08 10.68 -30.57
CA LYS A 14 -14.71 12.03 -31.00
C LYS A 14 -13.46 12.07 -31.88
N ILE A 15 -12.52 11.15 -31.64
CA ILE A 15 -11.28 11.05 -32.43
C ILE A 15 -11.39 10.03 -33.57
N GLY A 16 -12.58 9.49 -33.83
CA GLY A 16 -12.83 8.57 -34.94
C GLY A 16 -12.28 7.15 -34.74
N VAL A 17 -12.01 6.75 -33.52
CA VAL A 17 -11.53 5.40 -33.19
C VAL A 17 -12.71 4.47 -32.89
N GLU A 18 -12.75 3.32 -33.57
CA GLU A 18 -13.73 2.26 -33.38
C GLU A 18 -13.13 1.13 -32.55
N ARG A 19 -13.79 0.79 -31.43
CA ARG A 19 -13.42 -0.36 -30.60
C ARG A 19 -14.06 -1.64 -31.13
N ARG A 20 -13.27 -2.62 -31.53
CA ARG A 20 -13.71 -3.94 -31.99
C ARG A 20 -13.29 -5.00 -30.99
N VAL A 21 -14.27 -5.69 -30.41
CA VAL A 21 -14.03 -6.72 -29.39
C VAL A 21 -14.68 -8.02 -29.84
N HIS A 22 -13.89 -9.07 -29.94
CA HIS A 22 -14.31 -10.43 -30.26
C HIS A 22 -14.07 -11.33 -29.05
N THR A 23 -15.13 -11.85 -28.44
CA THR A 23 -15.02 -12.68 -27.23
C THR A 23 -15.76 -13.99 -27.40
N ALA A 24 -15.18 -15.07 -26.86
CA ALA A 24 -15.88 -16.31 -26.62
C ALA A 24 -16.30 -16.36 -25.14
N GLY A 25 -17.61 -16.23 -24.91
CA GLY A 25 -18.20 -16.14 -23.57
C GLY A 25 -18.85 -14.78 -23.28
N LYS A 26 -20.11 -14.84 -22.85
CA LYS A 26 -21.00 -13.67 -22.68
C LYS A 26 -20.43 -12.57 -21.78
N ASN A 27 -19.63 -12.92 -20.78
CA ASN A 27 -19.18 -11.99 -19.74
C ASN A 27 -17.65 -11.73 -19.79
N LYS A 28 -16.99 -11.97 -20.93
CA LYS A 28 -15.53 -11.81 -21.04
C LYS A 28 -15.07 -10.35 -21.16
N SER A 29 -15.94 -9.44 -21.57
CA SER A 29 -15.66 -8.00 -21.69
C SER A 29 -16.48 -7.20 -20.67
N THR A 30 -16.38 -7.59 -19.41
CA THR A 30 -17.01 -6.90 -18.28
C THR A 30 -16.24 -5.63 -17.96
N LEU A 31 -16.95 -4.49 -17.78
CA LEU A 31 -16.39 -3.20 -17.37
C LEU A 31 -15.28 -2.68 -18.32
N ASP A 32 -15.40 -2.92 -19.62
CA ASP A 32 -14.50 -2.35 -20.62
C ASP A 32 -14.65 -0.82 -20.64
N PRO A 33 -13.57 -0.04 -20.39
CA PRO A 33 -13.65 1.41 -20.28
C PRO A 33 -13.96 2.13 -21.59
N PHE A 34 -13.93 1.43 -22.72
CA PHE A 34 -14.19 1.99 -24.04
C PHE A 34 -15.60 1.73 -24.58
N VAL A 35 -16.47 1.13 -23.78
CA VAL A 35 -17.88 0.90 -24.08
C VAL A 35 -18.75 1.38 -22.92
N ALA A 36 -20.05 1.58 -23.18
CA ALA A 36 -20.99 1.93 -22.13
C ALA A 36 -21.04 0.84 -21.05
N GLU A 37 -21.06 1.22 -19.80
CA GLU A 37 -21.26 0.29 -18.69
C GLU A 37 -22.63 -0.37 -18.80
N LYS A 38 -22.66 -1.66 -18.49
CA LYS A 38 -23.91 -2.44 -18.41
C LYS A 38 -24.30 -2.56 -16.95
N GLU A 39 -25.58 -2.29 -16.67
CA GLU A 39 -26.12 -2.40 -15.31
C GLU A 39 -25.88 -3.80 -14.69
N GLU A 40 -25.98 -4.86 -15.50
CA GLU A 40 -25.70 -6.23 -15.07
C GLU A 40 -24.26 -6.41 -14.56
N ASP A 41 -23.29 -5.76 -15.19
CA ASP A 41 -21.87 -5.83 -14.81
C ASP A 41 -21.62 -5.04 -13.54
N ILE A 42 -22.24 -3.87 -13.39
CA ILE A 42 -22.21 -3.06 -12.17
C ILE A 42 -22.78 -3.84 -10.98
N GLN A 43 -23.93 -4.48 -11.16
CA GLN A 43 -24.56 -5.27 -10.10
C GLN A 43 -23.72 -6.49 -9.70
N ARG A 44 -23.09 -7.15 -10.67
CA ARG A 44 -22.15 -8.24 -10.41
C ARG A 44 -20.93 -7.77 -9.62
N LEU A 45 -20.35 -6.63 -9.99
CA LEU A 45 -19.24 -6.02 -9.26
C LEU A 45 -19.64 -5.68 -7.83
N LYS A 46 -20.77 -4.98 -7.64
CA LYS A 46 -21.29 -4.63 -6.31
C LYS A 46 -21.50 -5.85 -5.43
N LYS A 47 -22.03 -6.94 -5.98
CA LYS A 47 -22.22 -8.19 -5.24
C LYS A 47 -20.87 -8.73 -4.72
N ILE A 48 -19.86 -8.80 -5.58
CA ILE A 48 -18.51 -9.24 -5.19
C ILE A 48 -17.90 -8.30 -4.13
N GLN A 49 -18.06 -7.00 -4.29
CA GLN A 49 -17.58 -6.03 -3.31
C GLN A 49 -18.22 -6.21 -1.93
N LEU A 50 -19.53 -6.49 -1.87
CA LEU A 50 -20.25 -6.75 -0.62
C LEU A 50 -19.80 -8.06 0.03
N GLU A 51 -19.60 -9.12 -0.74
CA GLU A 51 -19.05 -10.39 -0.27
C GLU A 51 -17.66 -10.20 0.34
N LEU A 52 -16.73 -9.58 -0.39
CA LEU A 52 -15.38 -9.29 0.10
C LEU A 52 -15.37 -8.37 1.34
N HIS A 53 -16.27 -7.40 1.39
CA HIS A 53 -16.40 -6.52 2.54
C HIS A 53 -16.91 -7.29 3.78
N SER A 54 -17.89 -8.17 3.60
CA SER A 54 -18.38 -9.04 4.66
C SER A 54 -17.28 -9.98 5.19
N ASP A 55 -16.52 -10.59 4.30
CA ASP A 55 -15.41 -11.46 4.68
C ASP A 55 -14.33 -10.70 5.48
N PHE A 56 -13.98 -9.50 5.03
CA PHE A 56 -13.05 -8.61 5.76
C PHE A 56 -13.58 -8.30 7.17
N ILE A 57 -14.85 -7.91 7.30
CA ILE A 57 -15.49 -7.64 8.60
C ILE A 57 -15.41 -8.88 9.50
N ASN A 58 -15.72 -10.05 8.96
CA ASN A 58 -15.68 -11.30 9.71
C ASN A 58 -14.28 -11.65 10.20
N VAL A 59 -13.26 -11.49 9.35
CA VAL A 59 -11.84 -11.69 9.74
C VAL A 59 -11.46 -10.76 10.89
N VAL A 60 -11.80 -9.48 10.81
CA VAL A 60 -11.49 -8.52 11.87
C VAL A 60 -12.26 -8.84 13.15
N LYS A 61 -13.56 -9.09 13.06
CA LYS A 61 -14.39 -9.45 14.21
C LYS A 61 -13.89 -10.73 14.91
N ASN A 62 -13.52 -11.74 14.15
CA ASN A 62 -12.99 -13.00 14.69
C ASN A 62 -11.62 -12.80 15.34
N SER A 63 -10.74 -12.01 14.72
CA SER A 63 -9.38 -11.76 15.23
C SER A 63 -9.36 -10.86 16.46
N ARG A 64 -10.24 -9.88 16.52
CA ARG A 64 -10.30 -8.90 17.61
C ARG A 64 -11.33 -9.26 18.70
N ALA A 65 -12.33 -10.07 18.37
CA ALA A 65 -13.35 -10.59 19.27
C ALA A 65 -13.88 -9.54 20.26
N SER A 66 -13.78 -9.80 21.56
CA SER A 66 -14.24 -8.92 22.65
C SER A 66 -13.45 -7.60 22.79
N LYS A 67 -12.33 -7.44 22.07
CA LYS A 67 -11.54 -6.18 22.10
C LYS A 67 -12.21 -5.06 21.31
N LEU A 68 -13.03 -5.39 20.30
CA LEU A 68 -13.74 -4.38 19.51
C LEU A 68 -14.85 -3.72 20.31
N ILE A 69 -14.91 -2.40 20.24
CA ILE A 69 -15.86 -1.58 20.96
C ILE A 69 -16.85 -0.97 19.98
N ASP A 70 -18.12 -1.35 20.11
CA ASP A 70 -19.30 -0.77 19.45
C ASP A 70 -19.05 -0.37 17.98
N THR A 71 -18.81 -1.39 17.14
CA THR A 71 -18.37 -1.21 15.75
C THR A 71 -19.40 -0.49 14.87
N GLU A 72 -20.70 -0.62 15.19
CA GLU A 72 -21.76 0.04 14.44
C GLU A 72 -21.84 1.53 14.79
N LYS A 73 -21.86 1.89 16.06
CA LYS A 73 -21.88 3.27 16.52
C LYS A 73 -20.65 4.06 16.08
N ASN A 74 -19.51 3.41 16.01
CA ASN A 74 -18.24 4.04 15.63
C ASN A 74 -17.96 3.95 14.12
N ASN A 75 -18.86 3.44 13.30
CA ASN A 75 -18.68 3.29 11.85
C ASN A 75 -17.38 2.56 11.46
N THR A 76 -16.97 1.57 12.25
CA THR A 76 -15.64 0.95 12.16
C THR A 76 -15.35 0.32 10.79
N PHE A 77 -16.37 -0.09 10.06
CA PHE A 77 -16.23 -0.78 8.76
C PHE A 77 -16.76 0.02 7.58
N THR A 78 -16.92 1.33 7.69
CA THR A 78 -17.47 2.17 6.62
C THR A 78 -16.41 2.82 5.73
N GLY A 79 -15.14 2.68 6.07
CA GLY A 79 -14.02 3.32 5.37
C GLY A 79 -13.45 4.54 6.13
N GLU A 80 -13.87 4.73 7.37
CA GLU A 80 -13.28 5.73 8.27
C GLU A 80 -11.84 5.38 8.62
N PHE A 81 -11.06 6.39 9.00
CA PHE A 81 -9.69 6.22 9.48
C PHE A 81 -9.50 6.98 10.80
N TRP A 82 -8.61 6.46 11.64
CA TRP A 82 -8.39 7.00 12.99
C TRP A 82 -6.91 7.14 13.30
N SER A 83 -6.61 8.03 14.24
CA SER A 83 -5.29 8.08 14.86
C SER A 83 -5.02 6.81 15.67
N GLY A 84 -3.74 6.51 15.98
CA GLY A 84 -3.39 5.39 16.83
C GLY A 84 -4.10 5.42 18.17
N SER A 85 -4.22 6.59 18.81
CA SER A 85 -4.93 6.75 20.09
C SER A 85 -6.41 6.39 20.00
N THR A 86 -7.07 6.77 18.93
CA THR A 86 -8.48 6.43 18.69
C THR A 86 -8.61 4.95 18.35
N SER A 87 -7.73 4.41 17.51
CA SER A 87 -7.70 2.98 17.17
C SER A 87 -7.53 2.09 18.40
N LEU A 88 -6.72 2.52 19.38
CA LEU A 88 -6.57 1.81 20.64
C LEU A 88 -7.89 1.82 21.44
N LYS A 89 -8.55 2.96 21.52
CA LYS A 89 -9.87 3.08 22.21
C LYS A 89 -10.94 2.24 21.54
N LEU A 90 -10.91 2.09 20.22
CA LEU A 90 -11.85 1.26 19.45
C LEU A 90 -11.50 -0.25 19.52
N GLY A 91 -10.38 -0.61 20.09
CA GLY A 91 -9.92 -2.00 20.16
C GLY A 91 -9.38 -2.54 18.85
N LEU A 92 -9.05 -1.68 17.90
CA LEU A 92 -8.48 -2.05 16.60
C LEU A 92 -7.00 -2.43 16.70
N ILE A 93 -6.27 -1.87 17.66
CA ILE A 93 -4.87 -2.17 17.96
C ILE A 93 -4.70 -2.49 19.44
N ASP A 94 -3.58 -3.09 19.83
CA ASP A 94 -3.31 -3.53 21.21
C ASP A 94 -2.45 -2.56 22.02
N GLY A 95 -1.75 -1.63 21.33
CA GLY A 95 -0.90 -0.65 21.97
C GLY A 95 -0.30 0.32 20.98
N ILE A 96 0.37 1.35 21.50
CA ILE A 96 1.13 2.33 20.75
C ILE A 96 2.55 2.33 21.30
N GLY A 97 3.55 2.24 20.42
CA GLY A 97 4.94 2.25 20.82
C GLY A 97 5.91 2.07 19.67
N ASN A 98 7.19 2.11 19.99
CA ASN A 98 8.27 1.79 19.07
C ASN A 98 8.47 0.28 19.00
N VAL A 99 8.73 -0.26 17.80
CA VAL A 99 8.90 -1.72 17.59
C VAL A 99 10.03 -2.27 18.44
N ASP A 100 11.20 -1.61 18.46
CA ASP A 100 12.36 -2.09 19.22
C ASP A 100 12.10 -2.12 20.71
N GLN A 101 11.46 -1.06 21.23
CA GLN A 101 11.09 -0.98 22.65
C GLN A 101 10.10 -2.08 23.01
N ILE A 102 9.02 -2.26 22.26
CA ILE A 102 8.00 -3.26 22.52
C ILE A 102 8.59 -4.68 22.44
N LEU A 103 9.47 -4.93 21.49
CA LEU A 103 10.13 -6.23 21.37
C LEU A 103 11.05 -6.51 22.55
N LYS A 104 11.82 -5.52 23.00
CA LYS A 104 12.65 -5.63 24.20
C LYS A 104 11.84 -5.87 25.47
N GLU A 105 10.76 -5.11 25.67
CA GLU A 105 9.84 -5.30 26.79
C GLU A 105 9.22 -6.70 26.80
N LYS A 106 8.90 -7.24 25.61
CA LYS A 106 8.21 -8.53 25.48
C LYS A 106 9.15 -9.75 25.54
N PHE A 107 10.38 -9.63 25.04
CA PHE A 107 11.30 -10.75 24.85
C PHE A 107 12.64 -10.59 25.62
N GLY A 108 12.86 -9.46 26.30
CA GLY A 108 14.07 -9.13 27.04
C GLY A 108 15.02 -8.20 26.28
N GLU A 109 15.95 -7.59 27.00
CA GLU A 109 16.90 -6.61 26.44
C GLU A 109 17.88 -7.22 25.43
N ASP A 110 18.24 -8.49 25.61
CA ASP A 110 19.27 -9.18 24.81
C ASP A 110 18.76 -9.75 23.48
N ILE A 111 17.57 -9.34 23.01
CA ILE A 111 17.01 -9.83 21.74
C ILE A 111 17.83 -9.34 20.55
N THR A 112 18.03 -10.24 19.60
CA THR A 112 18.60 -9.90 18.29
C THR A 112 17.48 -9.80 17.25
N ILE A 113 17.27 -8.62 16.69
CA ILE A 113 16.28 -8.39 15.63
C ILE A 113 16.97 -8.60 14.28
N GLN A 114 16.64 -9.69 13.60
CA GLN A 114 17.14 -9.97 12.26
C GLN A 114 16.17 -9.47 11.20
N LYS A 115 16.57 -8.47 10.44
CA LYS A 115 15.80 -7.96 9.33
C LYS A 115 15.96 -8.86 8.10
N LEU A 116 14.88 -9.50 7.68
CA LEU A 116 14.86 -10.30 6.47
C LEU A 116 14.62 -9.39 5.26
N GLU A 117 15.67 -9.09 4.53
CA GLU A 117 15.59 -8.32 3.30
C GLU A 117 15.65 -9.26 2.08
N LYS A 118 14.88 -8.94 1.04
CA LYS A 118 15.05 -9.63 -0.25
C LYS A 118 16.46 -9.37 -0.79
N PRO A 119 17.17 -10.39 -1.29
CA PRO A 119 18.46 -10.16 -1.91
C PRO A 119 18.29 -9.16 -3.07
N LYS A 120 19.05 -8.06 -3.01
CA LYS A 120 19.05 -7.06 -4.09
C LYS A 120 19.39 -7.74 -5.41
N GLY A 121 18.61 -7.45 -6.45
CA GLY A 121 18.89 -7.95 -7.79
C GLY A 121 20.26 -7.51 -8.28
N PHE A 122 20.82 -8.20 -9.28
CA PHE A 122 22.17 -7.92 -9.81
C PHE A 122 22.31 -6.46 -10.32
N ILE A 123 21.24 -5.92 -10.94
CA ILE A 123 21.20 -4.54 -11.45
C ILE A 123 21.15 -3.55 -10.28
N GLU A 124 20.37 -3.86 -9.26
CA GLU A 124 20.23 -3.02 -8.06
C GLU A 124 21.51 -2.98 -7.22
N LYS A 125 22.23 -4.10 -7.15
CA LYS A 125 23.60 -4.18 -6.55
C LYS A 125 24.61 -3.33 -7.31
N LYS A 126 24.61 -3.35 -8.65
CA LYS A 126 25.50 -2.51 -9.44
C LYS A 126 25.17 -1.03 -9.32
N LEU A 127 23.89 -0.67 -9.28
CA LEU A 127 23.47 0.72 -9.19
C LEU A 127 23.78 1.30 -7.79
N SER A 128 23.52 0.55 -6.72
CA SER A 128 23.86 0.99 -5.36
C SER A 128 25.37 1.12 -5.17
N ALA A 129 26.16 0.14 -5.62
CA ALA A 129 27.63 0.24 -5.55
C ALA A 129 28.20 1.43 -6.35
N SER A 130 27.57 1.80 -7.46
CA SER A 130 27.94 2.97 -8.25
C SER A 130 27.61 4.29 -7.53
N ILE A 131 26.49 4.36 -6.82
CA ILE A 131 26.08 5.53 -6.05
C ILE A 131 26.95 5.67 -4.79
N ASP A 132 27.21 4.59 -4.07
CA ASP A 132 28.04 4.58 -2.87
C ASP A 132 29.48 5.05 -3.20
N ASN A 133 30.06 4.57 -4.31
CA ASN A 133 31.37 5.02 -4.79
C ASN A 133 31.39 6.51 -5.19
N GLN A 134 30.31 7.07 -5.71
CA GLN A 134 30.22 8.49 -6.02
C GLN A 134 30.08 9.36 -4.76
N VAL A 135 29.33 8.91 -3.77
CA VAL A 135 29.20 9.62 -2.49
C VAL A 135 30.52 9.65 -1.75
N ASP A 136 31.25 8.52 -1.70
CA ASP A 136 32.59 8.45 -1.10
C ASP A 136 33.59 9.34 -1.83
N SER A 137 33.51 9.42 -3.16
CA SER A 137 34.39 10.32 -3.95
C SER A 137 34.12 11.80 -3.63
N ILE A 138 32.86 12.19 -3.50
CA ILE A 138 32.46 13.56 -3.16
C ILE A 138 32.88 13.87 -1.72
N ALA A 139 32.70 12.97 -0.77
CA ALA A 139 33.14 13.15 0.61
C ALA A 139 34.67 13.37 0.70
N ASN A 140 35.43 12.53 0.00
CA ASN A 140 36.90 12.66 -0.05
C ASN A 140 37.36 14.02 -0.66
N ILE A 141 36.70 14.48 -1.74
CA ILE A 141 37.00 15.79 -2.35
C ILE A 141 36.68 16.94 -1.38
N LEU A 142 35.59 16.83 -0.62
CA LEU A 142 35.22 17.84 0.37
C LEU A 142 36.17 17.86 1.56
N GLU A 143 36.63 16.71 2.03
CA GLU A 143 37.65 16.61 3.09
C GLU A 143 38.98 17.18 2.62
N GLU A 144 39.42 16.86 1.41
CA GLU A 144 40.66 17.38 0.83
C GLU A 144 40.61 18.90 0.70
N ARG A 145 39.50 19.47 0.20
CA ARG A 145 39.32 20.93 0.15
C ARG A 145 39.31 21.57 1.54
N ALA A 146 38.69 20.97 2.53
CA ALA A 146 38.68 21.47 3.91
C ALA A 146 40.10 21.47 4.53
N GLN A 147 40.96 20.51 4.16
CA GLN A 147 42.37 20.51 4.57
C GLN A 147 43.18 21.63 3.90
N TRP A 148 43.01 21.86 2.60
CA TRP A 148 43.69 22.93 1.87
C TRP A 148 43.29 24.32 2.36
N GLN A 149 42.02 24.53 2.73
CA GLN A 149 41.57 25.81 3.32
C GLN A 149 42.27 26.17 4.63
N LYS A 150 42.75 25.20 5.42
CA LYS A 150 43.53 25.45 6.65
C LYS A 150 44.92 26.06 6.36
N PHE A 151 45.41 25.89 5.15
CA PHE A 151 46.72 26.44 4.72
C PHE A 151 46.59 27.68 3.85
N GLY A 152 45.37 28.22 3.68
CA GLY A 152 45.14 29.46 2.93
C GLY A 152 45.22 29.30 1.41
N LEU A 153 45.04 28.08 0.89
CA LEU A 153 45.02 27.74 -0.53
C LEU A 153 43.60 27.38 -0.98
#